data_a808efd40f1006e419fc20fa9e853835
#
_entry.id   a808efd40f1006e419fc20fa9e853835
#
_cell.length_a   1.000
_cell.length_b   1.000
_cell.length_c   1.000
_cell.angle_alpha   90.00
_cell.angle_beta   90.00
_cell.angle_gamma   90.00
#
_symmetry.space_group_name_H-M   'P 1'
#
loop_
_entity.id
_entity.type
_entity.pdbx_description
1 polymer ?
#
loop_
_entity_poly.entity_id
_entity_poly.type
_entity_poly.pdbx_seq_one_letter_code
_entity_poly.pdbx_strand_id
1 'polypeptide(L)'
;MITLDDIKNNQDFHLMIEKAHLYLTERGYTEHGFRHVNYVSDVTSHILKELDFDSRLVELGAIAGYLHDIGNMFNRKHHGISGANIVYNEFRRMNVPLEEICKVTTAIANHEVDIGHTVSPITAALIIADKSDAHRTRVHKEYSNQIHNRVNLA
;
A
#
# COMPACT_ATOMS: atom_id res chain seq x y z
N MET A 1 20.01 -5.83 4.62
CA MET A 1 18.60 -5.60 5.00
C MET A 1 17.96 -4.72 3.94
N ILE A 2 16.77 -5.08 3.48
CA ILE A 2 16.03 -4.28 2.48
C ILE A 2 15.55 -2.97 3.12
N THR A 3 15.61 -1.87 2.36
CA THR A 3 15.17 -0.54 2.79
C THR A 3 14.04 -0.03 1.89
N LEU A 4 13.33 1.00 2.34
CA LEU A 4 12.33 1.68 1.51
C LEU A 4 12.97 2.28 0.24
N ASP A 5 14.20 2.78 0.34
CA ASP A 5 14.92 3.32 -0.81
C ASP A 5 15.25 2.23 -1.84
N ASP A 6 15.60 1.02 -1.41
CA ASP A 6 15.79 -0.11 -2.31
C ASP A 6 14.50 -0.42 -3.09
N ILE A 7 13.35 -0.36 -2.41
CA ILE A 7 12.04 -0.57 -3.04
C ILE A 7 11.70 0.54 -4.04
N LYS A 8 11.89 1.81 -3.63
CA LYS A 8 11.60 2.97 -4.50
C LYS A 8 12.48 3.01 -5.74
N ASN A 9 13.70 2.52 -5.65
CA ASN A 9 14.66 2.47 -6.76
C ASN A 9 14.53 1.19 -7.62
N ASN A 10 13.69 0.24 -7.22
CA ASN A 10 13.46 -0.99 -7.97
C ASN A 10 12.50 -0.73 -9.15
N GLN A 11 13.00 -0.94 -10.37
CA GLN A 11 12.25 -0.66 -11.60
C GLN A 11 11.00 -1.54 -11.77
N ASP A 12 11.03 -2.79 -11.29
CA ASP A 12 9.89 -3.70 -11.39
C ASP A 12 8.74 -3.24 -10.50
N PHE A 13 9.03 -2.86 -9.25
CA PHE A 13 8.01 -2.27 -8.37
C PHE A 13 7.49 -0.95 -8.90
N HIS A 14 8.36 -0.10 -9.42
CA HIS A 14 7.95 1.16 -10.03
C HIS A 14 6.94 0.93 -11.17
N LEU A 15 7.26 0.05 -12.10
CA LEU A 15 6.38 -0.27 -13.23
C LEU A 15 5.05 -0.88 -12.76
N MET A 16 5.10 -1.79 -11.80
CA MET A 16 3.87 -2.42 -11.28
C MET A 16 2.94 -1.43 -10.60
N ILE A 17 3.48 -0.48 -9.81
CA ILE A 17 2.68 0.59 -9.19
C ILE A 17 2.07 1.50 -10.27
N GLU A 18 2.84 1.88 -11.27
CA GLU A 18 2.35 2.68 -12.40
C GLU A 18 1.19 1.99 -13.13
N LYS A 19 1.32 0.69 -13.41
CA LYS A 19 0.26 -0.10 -14.07
C LYS A 19 -0.97 -0.26 -13.19
N ALA A 20 -0.79 -0.50 -11.89
CA ALA A 20 -1.90 -0.56 -10.94
C ALA A 20 -2.69 0.75 -10.94
N HIS A 21 -2.02 1.89 -10.89
CA HIS A 21 -2.64 3.20 -10.97
C HIS A 21 -3.40 3.42 -12.29
N LEU A 22 -2.78 3.09 -13.42
CA LEU A 22 -3.38 3.24 -14.74
C LEU A 22 -4.69 2.42 -14.85
N TYR A 23 -4.68 1.16 -14.44
CA TYR A 23 -5.84 0.28 -14.53
C TYR A 23 -6.97 0.71 -13.61
N LEU A 24 -6.67 1.24 -12.44
CA LEU A 24 -7.68 1.81 -11.55
C LEU A 24 -8.29 3.09 -12.13
N THR A 25 -7.48 3.95 -12.72
CA THR A 25 -7.94 5.17 -13.40
C THR A 25 -8.90 4.85 -14.55
N GLU A 26 -8.57 3.86 -15.38
CA GLU A 26 -9.44 3.41 -16.48
C GLU A 26 -10.79 2.86 -16.00
N ARG A 27 -10.83 2.33 -14.78
CA ARG A 27 -12.06 1.84 -14.14
C ARG A 27 -12.81 2.90 -13.32
N GLY A 28 -12.33 4.14 -13.31
CA GLY A 28 -12.97 5.25 -12.64
C GLY A 28 -12.75 5.30 -11.13
N TYR A 29 -11.76 4.60 -10.60
CA TYR A 29 -11.38 4.70 -9.19
C TYR A 29 -10.57 5.98 -8.93
N THR A 30 -10.47 6.38 -7.65
CA THR A 30 -9.64 7.49 -7.20
C THR A 30 -8.15 7.22 -7.45
N GLU A 31 -7.32 8.26 -7.31
CA GLU A 31 -5.88 8.16 -7.51
C GLU A 31 -5.25 7.18 -6.50
N HIS A 32 -4.49 6.20 -7.01
CA HIS A 32 -3.71 5.20 -6.28
C HIS A 32 -2.28 5.12 -6.83
N GLY A 33 -1.75 6.25 -7.32
CA GLY A 33 -0.41 6.36 -7.87
C GLY A 33 0.65 6.68 -6.80
N PHE A 34 1.80 7.20 -7.27
CA PHE A 34 2.96 7.43 -6.40
C PHE A 34 2.68 8.42 -5.26
N ARG A 35 1.84 9.44 -5.46
CA ARG A 35 1.45 10.35 -4.39
C ARG A 35 0.78 9.59 -3.25
N HIS A 36 -0.20 8.73 -3.58
CA HIS A 36 -0.95 7.96 -2.60
C HIS A 36 -0.04 6.97 -1.85
N VAL A 37 0.73 6.15 -2.56
CA VAL A 37 1.59 5.15 -1.92
C VAL A 37 2.70 5.78 -1.07
N ASN A 38 3.24 6.94 -1.47
CA ASN A 38 4.18 7.69 -0.64
C ASN A 38 3.50 8.22 0.63
N TYR A 39 2.31 8.81 0.50
CA TYR A 39 1.54 9.27 1.66
C TYR A 39 1.26 8.13 2.64
N VAL A 40 0.77 7.00 2.16
CA VAL A 40 0.47 5.84 3.01
C VAL A 40 1.75 5.29 3.66
N SER A 41 2.85 5.23 2.93
CA SER A 41 4.18 4.84 3.45
C SER A 41 4.61 5.75 4.62
N ASP A 42 4.54 7.07 4.41
CA ASP A 42 4.97 8.07 5.40
C ASP A 42 4.08 8.04 6.65
N VAL A 43 2.76 7.97 6.48
CA VAL A 43 1.83 7.94 7.62
C VAL A 43 1.94 6.63 8.40
N THR A 44 2.07 5.49 7.72
CA THR A 44 2.26 4.19 8.38
C THR A 44 3.51 4.19 9.25
N SER A 45 4.64 4.64 8.70
CA SER A 45 5.90 4.73 9.45
C SER A 45 5.82 5.73 10.61
N HIS A 46 5.17 6.87 10.40
CA HIS A 46 4.98 7.88 11.44
C HIS A 46 4.16 7.33 12.61
N ILE A 47 3.04 6.67 12.36
CA ILE A 47 2.21 6.04 13.41
C ILE A 47 3.04 5.05 14.24
N LEU A 48 3.79 4.17 13.58
CA LEU A 48 4.62 3.18 14.27
C LEU A 48 5.73 3.82 15.10
N LYS A 49 6.35 4.88 14.59
CA LYS A 49 7.37 5.64 15.30
C LYS A 49 6.83 6.35 16.54
N GLU A 50 5.67 7.01 16.42
CA GLU A 50 5.02 7.70 17.55
C GLU A 50 4.53 6.74 18.64
N LEU A 51 4.34 5.47 18.30
CA LEU A 51 4.02 4.39 19.23
C LEU A 51 5.25 3.65 19.78
N ASP A 52 6.44 4.21 19.59
CA ASP A 52 7.72 3.70 20.10
C ASP A 52 8.10 2.28 19.61
N PHE A 53 7.63 1.87 18.43
CA PHE A 53 8.13 0.64 17.81
C PHE A 53 9.57 0.81 17.34
N ASP A 54 10.32 -0.32 17.31
CA ASP A 54 11.72 -0.31 16.87
C ASP A 54 11.86 0.16 15.40
N SER A 55 13.02 0.71 15.09
CA SER A 55 13.31 1.31 13.78
C SER A 55 13.14 0.34 12.62
N ARG A 56 13.36 -0.97 12.85
CA ARG A 56 13.18 -1.97 11.80
C ARG A 56 11.71 -2.20 11.49
N LEU A 57 10.86 -2.27 12.51
CA LEU A 57 9.42 -2.39 12.32
C LEU A 57 8.84 -1.15 11.62
N VAL A 58 9.34 0.04 11.96
CA VAL A 58 8.97 1.31 11.30
C VAL A 58 9.30 1.26 9.81
N GLU A 59 10.52 0.80 9.45
CA GLU A 59 10.95 0.65 8.07
C GLU A 59 10.09 -0.37 7.29
N LEU A 60 9.81 -1.53 7.89
CA LEU A 60 8.93 -2.54 7.27
C LEU A 60 7.50 -2.02 7.09
N GLY A 61 7.02 -1.19 8.01
CA GLY A 61 5.75 -0.49 7.90
C GLY A 61 5.72 0.48 6.72
N ALA A 62 6.77 1.27 6.54
CA ALA A 62 6.91 2.17 5.40
C ALA A 62 6.89 1.39 4.07
N ILE A 63 7.62 0.28 4.00
CA ILE A 63 7.64 -0.61 2.84
C ILE A 63 6.24 -1.20 2.55
N ALA A 64 5.55 -1.68 3.58
CA ALA A 64 4.19 -2.20 3.43
C ALA A 64 3.23 -1.12 2.91
N GLY A 65 3.31 0.10 3.44
CA GLY A 65 2.53 1.24 2.98
C GLY A 65 2.81 1.62 1.52
N TYR A 66 4.05 1.54 1.09
CA TYR A 66 4.43 1.84 -0.30
C TYR A 66 3.92 0.79 -1.30
N LEU A 67 3.84 -0.48 -0.89
CA LEU A 67 3.49 -1.60 -1.76
C LEU A 67 2.05 -2.11 -1.62
N HIS A 68 1.25 -1.56 -0.69
CA HIS A 68 -0.05 -2.15 -0.30
C HIS A 68 -1.03 -2.32 -1.47
N ASP A 69 -1.02 -1.41 -2.43
CA ASP A 69 -1.97 -1.38 -3.54
C ASP A 69 -1.46 -2.03 -4.84
N ILE A 70 -0.25 -2.60 -4.83
CA ILE A 70 0.39 -3.15 -6.04
C ILE A 70 -0.44 -4.26 -6.71
N GLY A 71 -1.25 -4.96 -5.94
CA GLY A 71 -2.15 -6.02 -6.44
C GLY A 71 -3.24 -5.53 -7.38
N ASN A 72 -3.54 -4.23 -7.38
CA ASN A 72 -4.46 -3.60 -8.33
C ASN A 72 -3.95 -3.70 -9.78
N MET A 73 -2.68 -4.04 -9.99
CA MET A 73 -2.15 -4.36 -11.30
C MET A 73 -2.91 -5.55 -11.95
N PHE A 74 -3.37 -6.50 -11.15
CA PHE A 74 -4.15 -7.64 -11.63
C PHE A 74 -5.66 -7.39 -11.58
N ASN A 75 -6.17 -7.05 -10.40
CA ASN A 75 -7.61 -6.80 -10.21
C ASN A 75 -7.83 -5.99 -8.93
N ARG A 76 -8.89 -5.18 -8.90
CA ARG A 76 -9.30 -4.47 -7.67
C ARG A 76 -9.78 -5.44 -6.59
N LYS A 77 -10.55 -6.46 -7.00
CA LYS A 77 -11.05 -7.47 -6.06
C LYS A 77 -9.90 -8.30 -5.50
N HIS A 78 -9.81 -8.37 -4.19
CA HIS A 78 -8.75 -9.09 -3.47
C HIS A 78 -7.33 -8.61 -3.79
N HIS A 79 -7.18 -7.31 -4.09
CA HIS A 79 -5.87 -6.73 -4.43
C HIS A 79 -4.86 -6.83 -3.30
N GLY A 80 -5.29 -6.85 -2.04
CA GLY A 80 -4.40 -7.09 -0.90
C GLY A 80 -3.75 -8.47 -0.95
N ILE A 81 -4.52 -9.52 -1.23
CA ILE A 81 -4.01 -10.90 -1.39
C ILE A 81 -3.09 -10.99 -2.61
N SER A 82 -3.51 -10.44 -3.76
CA SER A 82 -2.68 -10.42 -4.97
C SER A 82 -1.38 -9.65 -4.75
N GLY A 83 -1.46 -8.49 -4.10
CA GLY A 83 -0.29 -7.67 -3.77
C GLY A 83 0.68 -8.38 -2.84
N ALA A 84 0.18 -9.05 -1.81
CA ALA A 84 1.00 -9.85 -0.89
C ALA A 84 1.76 -10.96 -1.63
N ASN A 85 1.11 -11.64 -2.58
CA ASN A 85 1.75 -12.67 -3.40
C ASN A 85 2.85 -12.10 -4.31
N ILE A 86 2.61 -10.96 -4.95
CA ILE A 86 3.64 -10.28 -5.75
C ILE A 86 4.84 -9.96 -4.88
N VAL A 87 4.63 -9.28 -3.75
CA VAL A 87 5.70 -8.85 -2.85
C VAL A 87 6.44 -10.04 -2.25
N TYR A 88 5.74 -11.12 -1.88
CA TYR A 88 6.38 -12.34 -1.41
C TYR A 88 7.38 -12.88 -2.43
N ASN A 89 6.98 -13.03 -3.67
CA ASN A 89 7.85 -13.58 -4.72
C ASN A 89 9.05 -12.67 -5.01
N GLU A 90 8.82 -11.35 -5.12
CA GLU A 90 9.91 -10.40 -5.35
C GLU A 90 10.91 -10.37 -4.18
N PHE A 91 10.43 -10.35 -2.93
CA PHE A 91 11.28 -10.35 -1.75
C PHE A 91 12.07 -11.65 -1.62
N ARG A 92 11.49 -12.80 -2.00
CA ARG A 92 12.24 -14.07 -2.09
C ARG A 92 13.41 -13.97 -3.09
N ARG A 93 13.17 -13.36 -4.26
CA ARG A 93 14.23 -13.14 -5.28
C ARG A 93 15.30 -12.17 -4.80
N MET A 94 14.92 -11.19 -3.99
CA MET A 94 15.84 -10.22 -3.38
C MET A 94 16.56 -10.76 -2.14
N ASN A 95 16.34 -12.02 -1.75
CA ASN A 95 16.92 -12.67 -0.56
C ASN A 95 16.57 -11.93 0.75
N VAL A 96 15.38 -11.34 0.84
CA VAL A 96 14.87 -10.76 2.10
C VAL A 96 14.63 -11.87 3.13
N PRO A 97 14.97 -11.68 4.42
CA PRO A 97 14.68 -12.67 5.46
C PRO A 97 13.19 -13.01 5.52
N LEU A 98 12.87 -14.30 5.64
CA LEU A 98 11.48 -14.78 5.60
C LEU A 98 10.60 -14.13 6.67
N GLU A 99 11.13 -13.88 7.86
CA GLU A 99 10.39 -13.19 8.94
C GLU A 99 9.93 -11.80 8.52
N GLU A 100 10.77 -11.04 7.83
CA GLU A 100 10.44 -9.70 7.32
C GLU A 100 9.44 -9.79 6.16
N ILE A 101 9.61 -10.76 5.28
CA ILE A 101 8.62 -11.03 4.21
C ILE A 101 7.24 -11.28 4.83
N CYS A 102 7.15 -12.14 5.84
CA CYS A 102 5.89 -12.43 6.52
C CYS A 102 5.26 -11.17 7.13
N LYS A 103 6.05 -10.33 7.80
CA LYS A 103 5.54 -9.09 8.41
C LYS A 103 4.93 -8.14 7.37
N VAL A 104 5.63 -7.92 6.27
CA VAL A 104 5.17 -7.01 5.20
C VAL A 104 3.98 -7.59 4.44
N THR A 105 4.09 -8.83 3.99
CA THR A 105 3.04 -9.45 3.16
C THR A 105 1.76 -9.70 3.92
N THR A 106 1.83 -10.07 5.21
CA THR A 106 0.64 -10.21 6.06
C THR A 106 -0.09 -8.88 6.22
N ALA A 107 0.64 -7.78 6.39
CA ALA A 107 0.03 -6.45 6.48
C ALA A 107 -0.66 -6.07 5.16
N ILE A 108 0.01 -6.28 4.03
CA ILE A 108 -0.56 -6.03 2.70
C ILE A 108 -1.82 -6.88 2.46
N ALA A 109 -1.77 -8.18 2.77
CA ALA A 109 -2.89 -9.10 2.57
C ALA A 109 -4.15 -8.71 3.37
N ASN A 110 -3.98 -8.07 4.52
CA ASN A 110 -5.05 -7.76 5.47
C ASN A 110 -5.44 -6.27 5.53
N HIS A 111 -4.93 -5.42 4.63
CA HIS A 111 -5.27 -3.99 4.67
C HIS A 111 -6.67 -3.67 4.14
N GLU A 112 -7.28 -4.53 3.34
CA GLU A 112 -8.65 -4.36 2.87
C GLU A 112 -9.65 -4.60 4.01
N VAL A 113 -10.42 -3.56 4.38
CA VAL A 113 -11.27 -3.58 5.60
C VAL A 113 -12.37 -4.64 5.52
N ASP A 114 -12.86 -4.92 4.31
CA ASP A 114 -14.01 -5.82 4.10
C ASP A 114 -13.65 -7.30 4.31
N ILE A 115 -12.39 -7.67 4.10
CA ILE A 115 -11.93 -9.06 4.14
C ILE A 115 -10.68 -9.28 5.01
N GLY A 116 -9.99 -8.20 5.37
CA GLY A 116 -8.77 -8.24 6.16
C GLY A 116 -9.03 -8.19 7.67
N HIS A 117 -8.01 -8.52 8.43
CA HIS A 117 -8.01 -8.45 9.88
C HIS A 117 -6.78 -7.71 10.40
N THR A 118 -6.95 -6.94 11.46
CA THR A 118 -5.83 -6.28 12.14
C THR A 118 -5.02 -7.31 12.94
N VAL A 119 -4.05 -7.92 12.28
CA VAL A 119 -3.26 -9.04 12.83
C VAL A 119 -1.89 -8.61 13.36
N SER A 120 -1.46 -7.38 13.10
CA SER A 120 -0.18 -6.84 13.54
C SER A 120 -0.20 -5.31 13.67
N PRO A 121 0.77 -4.71 14.40
CA PRO A 121 0.92 -3.27 14.44
C PRO A 121 1.08 -2.63 13.05
N ILE A 122 1.82 -3.27 12.14
CA ILE A 122 1.96 -2.77 10.76
C ILE A 122 0.60 -2.77 10.06
N THR A 123 -0.19 -3.84 10.19
CA THR A 123 -1.53 -3.90 9.58
C THR A 123 -2.43 -2.77 10.10
N ALA A 124 -2.45 -2.55 11.42
CA ALA A 124 -3.26 -1.49 12.02
C ALA A 124 -2.87 -0.10 11.51
N ALA A 125 -1.58 0.21 11.53
CA ALA A 125 -1.05 1.48 11.05
C ALA A 125 -1.33 1.68 9.56
N LEU A 126 -1.16 0.64 8.74
CA LEU A 126 -1.43 0.66 7.30
C LEU A 126 -2.91 0.93 6.99
N ILE A 127 -3.84 0.27 7.68
CA ILE A 127 -5.27 0.50 7.49
C ILE A 127 -5.64 1.95 7.81
N ILE A 128 -5.14 2.49 8.91
CA ILE A 128 -5.38 3.89 9.31
C ILE A 128 -4.80 4.84 8.25
N ALA A 129 -3.57 4.62 7.83
CA ALA A 129 -2.87 5.44 6.85
C ALA A 129 -3.62 5.48 5.51
N ASP A 130 -3.98 4.33 4.98
CA ASP A 130 -4.71 4.21 3.71
C ASP A 130 -6.07 4.94 3.77
N LYS A 131 -6.84 4.74 4.83
CA LYS A 131 -8.15 5.38 4.99
C LYS A 131 -8.07 6.87 5.31
N SER A 132 -6.94 7.38 5.77
CA SER A 132 -6.74 8.80 6.06
C SER A 132 -6.44 9.66 4.82
N ASP A 133 -6.11 9.06 3.67
CA ASP A 133 -5.83 9.79 2.44
C ASP A 133 -7.12 10.19 1.72
N ALA A 134 -7.71 11.31 2.13
CA ALA A 134 -8.92 11.90 1.58
C ALA A 134 -8.63 13.19 0.77
N HIS A 135 -7.53 13.22 0.02
CA HIS A 135 -7.16 14.42 -0.74
C HIS A 135 -8.00 14.56 -2.00
N ARG A 136 -8.52 15.78 -2.24
CA ARG A 136 -9.41 16.05 -3.40
C ARG A 136 -8.76 15.81 -4.77
N THR A 137 -7.43 15.86 -4.88
CA THR A 137 -6.70 15.54 -6.14
C THR A 137 -6.81 14.08 -6.55
N ARG A 138 -7.30 13.18 -5.67
CA ARG A 138 -7.57 11.78 -5.99
C ARG A 138 -8.79 11.60 -6.88
N VAL A 139 -9.66 12.63 -6.99
CA VAL A 139 -10.92 12.54 -7.75
C VAL A 139 -10.66 12.80 -9.23
N HIS A 140 -11.11 11.89 -10.07
CA HIS A 140 -11.18 12.08 -11.51
C HIS A 140 -12.53 12.73 -11.85
N LYS A 141 -12.52 13.87 -12.56
CA LYS A 141 -13.73 14.65 -12.87
C LYS A 141 -14.83 13.84 -13.55
N GLU A 142 -14.45 12.87 -14.38
CA GLU A 142 -15.39 12.01 -15.12
C GLU A 142 -16.18 11.03 -14.22
N TYR A 143 -15.70 10.80 -12.99
CA TYR A 143 -16.26 9.78 -12.08
C TYR A 143 -16.68 10.37 -10.73
N SER A 144 -17.04 11.65 -10.69
CA SER A 144 -17.33 12.40 -9.45
C SER A 144 -18.51 11.83 -8.63
N ASN A 145 -19.33 10.97 -9.20
CA ASN A 145 -20.52 10.39 -8.54
C ASN A 145 -20.23 9.14 -7.71
N GLN A 146 -19.05 8.57 -7.77
CA GLN A 146 -18.69 7.41 -6.95
C GLN A 146 -18.51 7.81 -5.48
N ILE A 147 -18.80 6.87 -4.55
CA ILE A 147 -18.73 7.13 -3.11
C ILE A 147 -17.35 7.67 -2.70
N HIS A 148 -16.27 7.03 -3.16
CA HIS A 148 -14.89 7.48 -2.87
C HIS A 148 -14.63 8.90 -3.35
N ASN A 149 -15.11 9.25 -4.54
CA ASN A 149 -14.95 10.59 -5.08
C ASN A 149 -15.72 11.62 -4.25
N ARG A 150 -16.95 11.30 -3.82
CA ARG A 150 -17.75 12.18 -2.96
C ARG A 150 -17.08 12.44 -1.62
N VAL A 151 -16.51 11.42 -1.00
CA VAL A 151 -15.77 11.57 0.27
C VAL A 151 -14.55 12.48 0.10
N ASN A 152 -13.79 12.30 -0.98
CA ASN A 152 -12.61 13.12 -1.24
C ASN A 152 -12.95 14.58 -1.64
N LEU A 153 -14.14 14.83 -2.18
CA LEU A 153 -14.60 16.18 -2.53
C LEU A 153 -15.23 16.93 -1.36
N ALA A 154 -15.66 16.21 -0.33
CA ALA A 154 -16.24 16.81 0.85
C ALA A 154 -15.20 17.58 1.66
#